data_6aeda51b44633eac530d1f8d4ae22e95
#
_entry.id   6aeda51b44633eac530d1f8d4ae22e95
#
_cell.length_a   1.000
_cell.length_b   1.000
_cell.length_c   1.000
_cell.angle_alpha   90.00
_cell.angle_beta   90.00
_cell.angle_gamma   90.00
#
_symmetry.space_group_name_H-M   'P 1'
#
loop_
_entity.id
_entity.type
_entity.pdbx_description
1 polymer ?
#
loop_
_entity_poly.entity_id
_entity_poly.type
_entity_poly.pdbx_seq_one_letter_code
_entity_poly.pdbx_strand_id
1 'polypeptide(L)'
;MFKFNTPQKVYEVGRVKIGGQPGELPTVLIGSIFWLGQKMVQDANKGIFDAKQAENMINKMETLSDLTGVPFAFDIVGTTEEAFGKYIDFVAKHSEAPLMLDAMSPRTRIAAADMVKKMGLQDRCLYNSIYKGVKDAELEKLKESGIKMSIVLADNPRDNSLEGKMQVLEEALALAEKGGITKPLIDTAIPAFEPDMGTAVIAIPKIKEKYGHPTGLGTGNVVTTMGWVKAHFAKEFRLGTRTATNAVMQTVGANWLMFGPVEQSDYVFPAVAIVDTYVAAAMGELGITPLHDQHPAYKIFL
;
A
#
# COMPACT_ATOMS: atom_id res chain seq x y z
N MET A 1 18.79 -9.11 -5.72
CA MET A 1 18.51 -7.67 -5.85
C MET A 1 18.99 -7.24 -7.21
N PHE A 2 18.21 -6.48 -7.96
CA PHE A 2 18.46 -6.27 -9.38
C PHE A 2 18.27 -4.80 -9.73
N LYS A 3 19.18 -4.27 -10.57
CA LYS A 3 18.94 -3.05 -11.31
C LYS A 3 18.06 -3.40 -12.52
N PHE A 4 16.92 -2.74 -12.65
CA PHE A 4 16.03 -2.93 -13.78
C PHE A 4 16.53 -2.16 -15.00
N ASN A 5 16.42 -2.77 -16.20
CA ASN A 5 16.81 -2.11 -17.45
C ASN A 5 15.74 -1.12 -17.91
N THR A 6 14.48 -1.45 -17.70
CA THR A 6 13.35 -0.56 -17.98
C THR A 6 13.39 0.65 -17.03
N PRO A 7 13.25 1.89 -17.55
CA PRO A 7 13.16 3.08 -16.71
C PRO A 7 12.06 2.94 -15.67
N GLN A 8 12.44 3.04 -14.39
CA GLN A 8 11.49 2.92 -13.30
C GLN A 8 10.78 4.24 -13.03
N LYS A 9 9.46 4.22 -13.06
CA LYS A 9 8.62 5.39 -12.83
C LYS A 9 8.60 5.74 -11.34
N VAL A 10 8.59 7.04 -11.05
CA VAL A 10 8.36 7.58 -9.71
C VAL A 10 7.05 8.36 -9.75
N TYR A 11 6.16 8.05 -8.86
CA TYR A 11 4.89 8.76 -8.69
C TYR A 11 4.87 9.53 -7.39
N GLU A 12 4.15 10.64 -7.39
CA GLU A 12 3.98 11.50 -6.23
C GLU A 12 2.49 11.55 -5.86
N VAL A 13 2.19 11.37 -4.57
CA VAL A 13 0.87 11.49 -3.97
C VAL A 13 1.01 12.25 -2.66
N GLY A 14 0.37 13.42 -2.56
CA GLY A 14 0.66 14.33 -1.45
C GLY A 14 2.16 14.56 -1.30
N ARG A 15 2.68 14.35 -0.11
CA ARG A 15 4.12 14.52 0.21
C ARG A 15 4.99 13.28 -0.07
N VAL A 16 4.41 12.17 -0.54
CA VAL A 16 5.11 10.87 -0.66
C VAL A 16 5.44 10.58 -2.12
N LYS A 17 6.70 10.18 -2.38
CA LYS A 17 7.17 9.64 -3.65
C LYS A 17 7.26 8.12 -3.58
N ILE A 18 6.76 7.42 -4.60
CA ILE A 18 6.69 5.96 -4.68
C ILE A 18 7.27 5.49 -5.99
N GLY A 19 8.19 4.54 -5.97
CA GLY A 19 8.76 3.96 -7.20
C GLY A 19 10.27 4.04 -7.27
N GLY A 20 10.80 4.18 -8.50
CA GLY A 20 12.23 4.20 -8.76
C GLY A 20 12.89 2.82 -8.73
N GLN A 21 14.20 2.82 -8.95
CA GLN A 21 15.04 1.64 -8.77
C GLN A 21 15.07 1.25 -7.27
N PRO A 22 15.29 -0.03 -6.93
CA PRO A 22 15.56 -0.39 -5.55
C PRO A 22 16.69 0.47 -4.97
N GLY A 23 16.50 1.00 -3.76
CA GLY A 23 17.49 1.84 -3.08
C GLY A 23 17.48 3.33 -3.45
N GLU A 24 16.75 3.77 -4.50
CA GLU A 24 16.59 5.20 -4.80
C GLU A 24 15.62 5.90 -3.83
N LEU A 25 14.49 5.27 -3.57
CA LEU A 25 13.48 5.74 -2.63
C LEU A 25 13.20 4.64 -1.59
N PRO A 26 12.86 5.02 -0.35
CA PRO A 26 12.44 4.05 0.65
C PRO A 26 11.13 3.35 0.26
N THR A 27 10.93 2.15 0.78
CA THR A 27 9.67 1.43 0.67
C THR A 27 8.56 2.19 1.39
N VAL A 28 7.44 2.47 0.71
CA VAL A 28 6.28 3.13 1.30
C VAL A 28 5.45 2.12 2.09
N LEU A 29 5.16 2.43 3.35
CA LEU A 29 4.29 1.62 4.20
C LEU A 29 2.84 2.12 4.14
N ILE A 30 1.90 1.22 3.89
CA ILE A 30 0.46 1.54 3.90
C ILE A 30 -0.18 0.81 5.08
N GLY A 31 -0.69 1.59 6.04
CA GLY A 31 -1.26 1.06 7.28
C GLY A 31 -2.77 1.22 7.37
N SER A 32 -3.49 0.11 7.66
CA SER A 32 -4.96 0.11 7.74
C SER A 32 -5.46 0.68 9.06
N ILE A 33 -6.41 1.62 8.98
CA ILE A 33 -7.06 2.29 10.10
C ILE A 33 -8.58 2.27 9.92
N PHE A 34 -9.32 2.19 11.02
CA PHE A 34 -10.80 2.10 11.08
C PHE A 34 -11.41 0.81 10.50
N TRP A 35 -10.61 -0.25 10.40
CA TRP A 35 -11.12 -1.54 9.92
C TRP A 35 -12.14 -2.16 10.90
N LEU A 36 -13.07 -2.94 10.36
CA LEU A 36 -14.11 -3.62 11.13
C LEU A 36 -13.50 -4.56 12.19
N GLY A 37 -13.74 -4.28 13.45
CA GLY A 37 -13.17 -5.02 14.59
C GLY A 37 -11.90 -4.38 15.19
N GLN A 38 -11.44 -3.25 14.67
CA GLN A 38 -10.40 -2.46 15.34
C GLN A 38 -10.93 -1.95 16.69
N LYS A 39 -10.14 -2.09 17.76
CA LYS A 39 -10.62 -1.82 19.14
C LYS A 39 -11.15 -0.41 19.35
N MET A 40 -10.63 0.58 18.65
CA MET A 40 -11.11 1.95 18.76
C MET A 40 -12.41 2.21 18.00
N VAL A 41 -12.83 1.33 17.08
CA VAL A 41 -14.08 1.46 16.31
C VAL A 41 -15.23 0.88 17.13
N GLN A 42 -16.17 1.74 17.54
CA GLN A 42 -17.32 1.40 18.37
C GLN A 42 -18.53 1.04 17.50
N ASP A 43 -18.76 1.78 16.40
CA ASP A 43 -19.79 1.49 15.41
C ASP A 43 -19.24 1.78 14.01
N ALA A 44 -18.84 0.72 13.31
CA ALA A 44 -18.24 0.82 11.98
C ALA A 44 -19.21 1.36 10.92
N ASN A 45 -20.52 1.18 11.09
CA ASN A 45 -21.51 1.64 10.11
C ASN A 45 -21.82 3.14 10.28
N LYS A 46 -21.79 3.64 11.52
CA LYS A 46 -22.00 5.06 11.82
C LYS A 46 -20.72 5.87 11.90
N GLY A 47 -19.55 5.22 11.76
CA GLY A 47 -18.26 5.88 11.92
C GLY A 47 -18.08 6.44 13.33
N ILE A 48 -18.47 5.70 14.37
CA ILE A 48 -18.25 6.06 15.77
C ILE A 48 -16.99 5.35 16.25
N PHE A 49 -16.02 6.15 16.74
CA PHE A 49 -14.73 5.65 17.19
C PHE A 49 -14.16 6.51 18.32
N ASP A 50 -13.19 5.99 19.04
CA ASP A 50 -12.42 6.72 20.05
C ASP A 50 -11.44 7.66 19.35
N ALA A 51 -11.77 8.95 19.30
CA ALA A 51 -10.97 9.98 18.62
C ALA A 51 -9.57 10.10 19.21
N LYS A 52 -9.40 9.97 20.55
CA LYS A 52 -8.08 10.06 21.18
C LYS A 52 -7.19 8.88 20.84
N GLN A 53 -7.73 7.66 20.79
CA GLN A 53 -6.97 6.50 20.33
C GLN A 53 -6.59 6.63 18.86
N ALA A 54 -7.49 7.10 18.00
CA ALA A 54 -7.21 7.33 16.59
C ALA A 54 -6.10 8.39 16.40
N GLU A 55 -6.18 9.51 17.09
CA GLU A 55 -5.14 10.55 17.07
C GLU A 55 -3.78 9.99 17.53
N ASN A 56 -3.74 9.21 18.61
CA ASN A 56 -2.52 8.58 19.08
C ASN A 56 -1.91 7.64 18.03
N MET A 57 -2.72 6.89 17.29
CA MET A 57 -2.24 6.02 16.20
C MET A 57 -1.69 6.82 15.03
N ILE A 58 -2.35 7.92 14.66
CA ILE A 58 -1.88 8.82 13.61
C ILE A 58 -0.54 9.44 14.00
N ASN A 59 -0.43 10.03 15.19
CA ASN A 59 0.79 10.65 15.69
C ASN A 59 1.95 9.64 15.80
N LYS A 60 1.64 8.40 16.14
CA LYS A 60 2.62 7.31 16.19
C LYS A 60 3.20 7.01 14.80
N MET A 61 2.36 6.93 13.77
CA MET A 61 2.81 6.71 12.38
C MET A 61 3.72 7.86 11.91
N GLU A 62 3.34 9.11 12.21
CA GLU A 62 4.17 10.29 11.90
C GLU A 62 5.53 10.21 12.61
N THR A 63 5.53 9.95 13.92
CA THR A 63 6.76 9.84 14.73
C THR A 63 7.70 8.75 14.20
N LEU A 64 7.16 7.58 13.86
CA LEU A 64 7.96 6.47 13.33
C LEU A 64 8.52 6.79 11.94
N SER A 65 7.73 7.45 11.09
CA SER A 65 8.19 7.92 9.78
C SER A 65 9.34 8.92 9.93
N ASP A 66 9.17 9.91 10.81
CA ASP A 66 10.20 10.89 11.09
C ASP A 66 11.47 10.27 11.66
N LEU A 67 11.33 9.29 12.54
CA LEU A 67 12.47 8.60 13.17
C LEU A 67 13.24 7.73 12.16
N THR A 68 12.53 7.01 11.30
CA THR A 68 13.14 5.98 10.45
C THR A 68 13.44 6.45 9.03
N GLY A 69 12.80 7.53 8.56
CA GLY A 69 12.84 7.96 7.16
C GLY A 69 11.97 7.12 6.22
N VAL A 70 11.17 6.19 6.75
CA VAL A 70 10.25 5.37 5.97
C VAL A 70 8.96 6.14 5.73
N PRO A 71 8.58 6.47 4.48
CA PRO A 71 7.34 7.17 4.18
C PRO A 71 6.13 6.25 4.33
N PHE A 72 4.94 6.84 4.55
CA PHE A 72 3.73 6.06 4.73
C PHE A 72 2.49 6.72 4.17
N ALA A 73 1.42 5.90 4.05
CA ALA A 73 0.05 6.31 3.75
C ALA A 73 -0.93 5.61 4.72
N PHE A 74 -2.10 6.21 4.94
CA PHE A 74 -3.18 5.55 5.65
C PHE A 74 -4.11 4.83 4.68
N ASP A 75 -4.35 3.55 4.92
CA ASP A 75 -5.42 2.77 4.31
C ASP A 75 -6.68 2.96 5.16
N ILE A 76 -7.58 3.84 4.73
CA ILE A 76 -8.83 4.13 5.44
C ILE A 76 -9.88 3.12 5.02
N VAL A 77 -10.29 2.24 5.96
CA VAL A 77 -11.26 1.18 5.69
C VAL A 77 -12.66 1.64 6.08
N GLY A 78 -13.50 1.91 5.08
CA GLY A 78 -14.87 2.37 5.28
C GLY A 78 -15.93 1.31 4.95
N THR A 79 -16.90 1.08 5.85
CA THR A 79 -18.00 0.15 5.62
C THR A 79 -19.23 0.80 4.98
N THR A 80 -19.47 2.08 5.27
CA THR A 80 -20.59 2.88 4.76
C THR A 80 -20.10 4.26 4.30
N GLU A 81 -20.92 4.95 3.51
CA GLU A 81 -20.64 6.32 3.08
C GLU A 81 -20.50 7.28 4.27
N GLU A 82 -21.38 7.16 5.28
CA GLU A 82 -21.36 8.00 6.49
C GLU A 82 -20.08 7.79 7.29
N ALA A 83 -19.73 6.53 7.56
CA ALA A 83 -18.52 6.19 8.32
C ALA A 83 -17.26 6.66 7.59
N PHE A 84 -17.19 6.42 6.29
CA PHE A 84 -16.03 6.78 5.50
C PHE A 84 -15.79 8.30 5.49
N GLY A 85 -16.85 9.09 5.35
CA GLY A 85 -16.74 10.56 5.41
C GLY A 85 -16.15 11.07 6.72
N LYS A 86 -16.59 10.50 7.86
CA LYS A 86 -16.06 10.82 9.20
C LYS A 86 -14.59 10.43 9.35
N TYR A 87 -14.20 9.25 8.83
CA TYR A 87 -12.84 8.76 8.90
C TYR A 87 -11.88 9.59 8.06
N ILE A 88 -12.25 9.90 6.81
CA ILE A 88 -11.45 10.76 5.91
C ILE A 88 -11.26 12.15 6.55
N ASP A 89 -12.34 12.78 7.01
CA ASP A 89 -12.28 14.11 7.63
C ASP A 89 -11.37 14.11 8.86
N PHE A 90 -11.49 13.08 9.71
CA PHE A 90 -10.67 12.97 10.90
C PHE A 90 -9.17 12.81 10.55
N VAL A 91 -8.81 11.88 9.68
CA VAL A 91 -7.40 11.66 9.32
C VAL A 91 -6.84 12.89 8.60
N ALA A 92 -7.60 13.49 7.70
CA ALA A 92 -7.17 14.67 6.96
C ALA A 92 -6.88 15.91 7.83
N LYS A 93 -7.53 16.01 9.01
CA LYS A 93 -7.28 17.08 9.99
C LYS A 93 -6.06 16.83 10.87
N HIS A 94 -5.62 15.58 10.99
CA HIS A 94 -4.54 15.20 11.93
C HIS A 94 -3.23 14.78 11.22
N SER A 95 -3.24 14.60 9.91
CA SER A 95 -2.06 14.20 9.14
C SER A 95 -2.12 14.70 7.70
N GLU A 96 -0.96 15.03 7.14
CA GLU A 96 -0.76 15.32 5.72
C GLU A 96 -0.34 14.09 4.89
N ALA A 97 -0.28 12.91 5.51
CA ALA A 97 0.04 11.68 4.80
C ALA A 97 -1.03 11.34 3.73
N PRO A 98 -0.66 10.63 2.66
CA PRO A 98 -1.61 10.15 1.67
C PRO A 98 -2.69 9.25 2.28
N LEU A 99 -3.88 9.28 1.67
CA LEU A 99 -5.07 8.55 2.11
C LEU A 99 -5.45 7.53 1.02
N MET A 100 -5.44 6.26 1.35
CA MET A 100 -5.97 5.22 0.48
C MET A 100 -7.42 4.96 0.85
N LEU A 101 -8.29 4.96 -0.16
CA LEU A 101 -9.74 4.78 0.01
C LEU A 101 -10.08 3.31 -0.19
N ASP A 102 -10.28 2.57 0.90
CA ASP A 102 -10.59 1.14 0.88
C ASP A 102 -12.02 0.84 1.36
N ALA A 103 -12.81 0.24 0.49
CA ALA A 103 -14.12 -0.31 0.82
C ALA A 103 -14.45 -1.50 -0.07
N MET A 104 -15.12 -2.50 0.48
CA MET A 104 -15.56 -3.67 -0.28
C MET A 104 -16.62 -3.31 -1.33
N SER A 105 -17.51 -2.34 -1.03
CA SER A 105 -18.57 -1.94 -1.93
C SER A 105 -18.11 -0.88 -2.93
N PRO A 106 -18.30 -1.08 -4.26
CA PRO A 106 -18.06 -0.05 -5.26
C PRO A 106 -18.79 1.26 -4.96
N ARG A 107 -20.03 1.17 -4.49
CA ARG A 107 -20.83 2.33 -4.10
C ARG A 107 -20.16 3.16 -3.01
N THR A 108 -19.65 2.51 -1.97
CA THR A 108 -18.96 3.18 -0.86
C THR A 108 -17.64 3.81 -1.34
N ARG A 109 -16.86 3.12 -2.20
CA ARG A 109 -15.62 3.68 -2.78
C ARG A 109 -15.89 4.92 -3.64
N ILE A 110 -16.91 4.90 -4.48
CA ILE A 110 -17.32 6.04 -5.30
C ILE A 110 -17.72 7.22 -4.41
N ALA A 111 -18.53 6.98 -3.38
CA ALA A 111 -18.93 8.02 -2.44
C ALA A 111 -17.72 8.64 -1.72
N ALA A 112 -16.74 7.84 -1.33
CA ALA A 112 -15.49 8.34 -0.75
C ALA A 112 -14.69 9.19 -1.77
N ALA A 113 -14.61 8.76 -3.03
CA ALA A 113 -13.95 9.53 -4.08
C ALA A 113 -14.65 10.88 -4.34
N ASP A 114 -15.97 10.93 -4.31
CA ASP A 114 -16.74 12.18 -4.40
C ASP A 114 -16.51 13.09 -3.17
N MET A 115 -16.38 12.51 -1.98
CA MET A 115 -16.07 13.26 -0.75
C MET A 115 -14.70 13.91 -0.80
N VAL A 116 -13.65 13.15 -1.17
CA VAL A 116 -12.29 13.72 -1.24
C VAL A 116 -12.19 14.81 -2.29
N LYS A 117 -12.93 14.71 -3.40
CA LYS A 117 -13.04 15.79 -4.38
C LYS A 117 -13.66 17.06 -3.76
N LYS A 118 -14.77 16.92 -3.02
CA LYS A 118 -15.43 18.06 -2.35
C LYS A 118 -14.55 18.71 -1.30
N MET A 119 -13.67 17.92 -0.66
CA MET A 119 -12.71 18.39 0.34
C MET A 119 -11.41 18.94 -0.27
N GLY A 120 -11.20 18.81 -1.60
CA GLY A 120 -9.98 19.23 -2.27
C GLY A 120 -8.77 18.31 -1.98
N LEU A 121 -9.00 17.04 -1.62
CA LEU A 121 -7.99 16.10 -1.17
C LEU A 121 -7.55 15.10 -2.25
N GLN A 122 -8.08 15.17 -3.48
CA GLN A 122 -7.86 14.18 -4.54
C GLN A 122 -6.38 13.96 -4.87
N ASP A 123 -5.54 15.00 -4.76
CA ASP A 123 -4.12 14.93 -5.09
C ASP A 123 -3.28 14.16 -4.04
N ARG A 124 -3.85 13.92 -2.86
CA ARG A 124 -3.24 13.10 -1.81
C ARG A 124 -3.97 11.79 -1.57
N CYS A 125 -4.86 11.38 -2.49
CA CYS A 125 -5.65 10.17 -2.35
C CYS A 125 -5.26 9.09 -3.36
N LEU A 126 -5.36 7.83 -2.89
CA LEU A 126 -5.23 6.61 -3.69
C LEU A 126 -6.57 5.87 -3.68
N TYR A 127 -6.98 5.37 -4.84
CA TYR A 127 -8.16 4.52 -4.95
C TYR A 127 -7.79 3.04 -4.78
N ASN A 128 -8.48 2.29 -3.95
CA ASN A 128 -8.25 0.87 -3.74
C ASN A 128 -9.56 0.09 -3.99
N SER A 129 -9.64 -0.58 -5.14
CA SER A 129 -8.68 -0.82 -6.21
C SER A 129 -9.35 -0.96 -7.57
N ILE A 130 -8.56 -0.92 -8.63
CA ILE A 130 -8.97 -1.31 -9.98
C ILE A 130 -8.51 -2.74 -10.25
N TYR A 131 -9.40 -3.56 -10.78
CA TYR A 131 -9.17 -4.96 -11.11
C TYR A 131 -10.01 -5.37 -12.34
N LYS A 132 -9.69 -6.52 -12.92
CA LYS A 132 -10.51 -7.10 -14.00
C LYS A 132 -11.94 -7.33 -13.51
N GLY A 133 -12.87 -6.54 -13.97
CA GLY A 133 -14.30 -6.63 -13.59
C GLY A 133 -14.88 -5.38 -12.96
N VAL A 134 -14.09 -4.34 -12.74
CA VAL A 134 -14.60 -3.00 -12.41
C VAL A 134 -15.53 -2.52 -13.52
N LYS A 135 -16.69 -1.99 -13.15
CA LYS A 135 -17.72 -1.56 -14.08
C LYS A 135 -17.46 -0.16 -14.62
N ASP A 136 -17.89 0.08 -15.86
CA ASP A 136 -17.73 1.38 -16.54
C ASP A 136 -18.29 2.55 -15.72
N ALA A 137 -19.44 2.37 -15.09
CA ALA A 137 -20.03 3.40 -14.22
C ALA A 137 -19.14 3.77 -13.03
N GLU A 138 -18.38 2.81 -12.46
CA GLU A 138 -17.40 3.06 -11.39
C GLU A 138 -16.20 3.85 -11.94
N LEU A 139 -15.70 3.47 -13.13
CA LEU A 139 -14.58 4.15 -13.80
C LEU A 139 -14.92 5.59 -14.18
N GLU A 140 -16.14 5.84 -14.68
CA GLU A 140 -16.62 7.20 -14.98
C GLU A 140 -16.62 8.08 -13.73
N LYS A 141 -17.15 7.58 -12.61
CA LYS A 141 -17.17 8.30 -11.34
C LYS A 141 -15.77 8.52 -10.78
N LEU A 142 -14.90 7.52 -10.87
CA LEU A 142 -13.51 7.68 -10.48
C LEU A 142 -12.82 8.77 -11.31
N LYS A 143 -13.02 8.79 -12.63
CA LYS A 143 -12.48 9.84 -13.50
C LYS A 143 -13.01 11.23 -13.12
N GLU A 144 -14.30 11.36 -12.81
CA GLU A 144 -14.94 12.59 -12.36
C GLU A 144 -14.37 13.08 -11.01
N SER A 145 -13.93 12.17 -10.13
CA SER A 145 -13.35 12.52 -8.81
C SER A 145 -12.04 13.29 -8.91
N GLY A 146 -11.29 13.10 -10.00
CA GLY A 146 -9.98 13.71 -10.21
C GLY A 146 -8.81 12.96 -9.56
N ILE A 147 -9.06 11.86 -8.82
CA ILE A 147 -7.99 11.00 -8.26
C ILE A 147 -7.15 10.45 -9.40
N LYS A 148 -5.82 10.53 -9.28
CA LYS A 148 -4.86 10.12 -10.33
C LYS A 148 -4.09 8.86 -9.98
N MET A 149 -4.10 8.43 -8.72
CA MET A 149 -3.37 7.25 -8.24
C MET A 149 -4.36 6.16 -7.80
N SER A 150 -4.07 4.92 -8.15
CA SER A 150 -4.87 3.75 -7.74
C SER A 150 -3.99 2.53 -7.57
N ILE A 151 -4.35 1.67 -6.62
CA ILE A 151 -3.92 0.27 -6.64
C ILE A 151 -4.56 -0.40 -7.86
N VAL A 152 -3.76 -1.16 -8.62
CA VAL A 152 -4.19 -1.96 -9.76
C VAL A 152 -3.81 -3.41 -9.48
N LEU A 153 -4.82 -4.27 -9.34
CA LEU A 153 -4.64 -5.66 -8.93
C LEU A 153 -4.28 -6.57 -10.10
N ALA A 154 -3.17 -7.28 -9.97
CA ALA A 154 -2.83 -8.42 -10.82
C ALA A 154 -3.43 -9.71 -10.23
N ASP A 155 -4.74 -9.71 -9.96
CA ASP A 155 -5.46 -10.82 -9.35
C ASP A 155 -6.22 -11.62 -10.40
N ASN A 156 -5.84 -12.89 -10.58
CA ASN A 156 -6.52 -13.84 -11.45
C ASN A 156 -6.99 -15.06 -10.64
N PRO A 157 -8.23 -15.05 -10.14
CA PRO A 157 -8.75 -16.17 -9.33
C PRO A 157 -8.80 -17.53 -10.05
N ARG A 158 -8.68 -17.54 -11.38
CA ARG A 158 -8.71 -18.76 -12.19
C ARG A 158 -7.32 -19.30 -12.51
N ASP A 159 -6.31 -18.42 -12.48
CA ASP A 159 -4.93 -18.76 -12.83
C ASP A 159 -3.97 -17.86 -12.03
N ASN A 160 -3.52 -18.33 -10.87
CA ASN A 160 -2.59 -17.61 -9.99
C ASN A 160 -1.12 -17.71 -10.44
N SER A 161 -0.85 -18.30 -11.62
CA SER A 161 0.49 -18.33 -12.21
C SER A 161 0.98 -16.92 -12.56
N LEU A 162 2.28 -16.78 -12.79
CA LEU A 162 2.85 -15.52 -13.26
C LEU A 162 2.21 -15.05 -14.58
N GLU A 163 1.97 -15.99 -15.51
CA GLU A 163 1.33 -15.68 -16.79
C GLU A 163 -0.09 -15.20 -16.61
N GLY A 164 -0.90 -15.89 -15.80
CA GLY A 164 -2.27 -15.47 -15.47
C GLY A 164 -2.33 -14.08 -14.82
N LYS A 165 -1.40 -13.78 -13.92
CA LYS A 165 -1.29 -12.43 -13.30
C LYS A 165 -0.92 -11.36 -14.33
N MET A 166 0.04 -11.64 -15.21
CA MET A 166 0.46 -10.69 -16.25
C MET A 166 -0.66 -10.40 -17.25
N GLN A 167 -1.45 -11.41 -17.61
CA GLN A 167 -2.60 -11.24 -18.51
C GLN A 167 -3.67 -10.32 -17.91
N VAL A 168 -4.11 -10.58 -16.68
CA VAL A 168 -5.14 -9.74 -16.05
C VAL A 168 -4.64 -8.33 -15.74
N LEU A 169 -3.34 -8.16 -15.50
CA LEU A 169 -2.75 -6.85 -15.27
C LEU A 169 -2.87 -5.95 -16.51
N GLU A 170 -2.67 -6.47 -17.71
CA GLU A 170 -2.83 -5.69 -18.93
C GLU A 170 -4.26 -5.15 -19.08
N GLU A 171 -5.25 -5.99 -18.81
CA GLU A 171 -6.66 -5.57 -18.81
C GLU A 171 -6.96 -4.54 -17.71
N ALA A 172 -6.42 -4.74 -16.51
CA ALA A 172 -6.64 -3.84 -15.39
C ALA A 172 -5.95 -2.46 -15.60
N LEU A 173 -4.78 -2.42 -16.24
CA LEU A 173 -4.11 -1.17 -16.61
C LEU A 173 -4.93 -0.37 -17.64
N ALA A 174 -5.53 -1.04 -18.64
CA ALA A 174 -6.41 -0.37 -19.59
C ALA A 174 -7.67 0.20 -18.92
N LEU A 175 -8.24 -0.52 -17.93
CA LEU A 175 -9.35 -0.01 -17.11
C LEU A 175 -8.92 1.17 -16.24
N ALA A 176 -7.72 1.15 -15.67
CA ALA A 176 -7.18 2.25 -14.91
C ALA A 176 -7.05 3.52 -15.76
N GLU A 177 -6.51 3.41 -16.96
CA GLU A 177 -6.41 4.52 -17.90
C GLU A 177 -7.80 5.08 -18.25
N LYS A 178 -8.79 4.20 -18.53
CA LYS A 178 -10.19 4.57 -18.78
C LYS A 178 -10.78 5.33 -17.58
N GLY A 179 -10.46 4.92 -16.35
CA GLY A 179 -10.84 5.58 -15.10
C GLY A 179 -10.08 6.88 -14.80
N GLY A 180 -9.19 7.33 -15.70
CA GLY A 180 -8.42 8.57 -15.54
C GLY A 180 -7.22 8.44 -14.60
N ILE A 181 -6.81 7.21 -14.26
CA ILE A 181 -5.64 6.92 -13.44
C ILE A 181 -4.39 7.03 -14.31
N THR A 182 -3.47 7.90 -13.90
CA THR A 182 -2.17 8.12 -14.57
C THR A 182 -0.99 7.61 -13.75
N LYS A 183 -1.23 7.23 -12.49
CA LYS A 183 -0.24 6.78 -11.52
C LYS A 183 -0.64 5.41 -10.92
N PRO A 184 -0.65 4.31 -11.72
CA PRO A 184 -1.01 3.00 -11.19
C PRO A 184 0.08 2.44 -10.27
N LEU A 185 -0.29 1.97 -9.09
CA LEU A 185 0.53 1.16 -8.18
C LEU A 185 0.10 -0.29 -8.35
N ILE A 186 1.02 -1.14 -8.80
CA ILE A 186 0.67 -2.52 -9.11
C ILE A 186 0.72 -3.37 -7.84
N ASP A 187 -0.39 -4.03 -7.52
CA ASP A 187 -0.46 -5.07 -6.50
C ASP A 187 -0.35 -6.45 -7.16
N THR A 188 0.68 -7.20 -6.78
CA THR A 188 0.88 -8.57 -7.30
C THR A 188 -0.16 -9.56 -6.80
N ALA A 189 -1.04 -9.13 -5.92
CA ALA A 189 -2.15 -9.85 -5.32
C ALA A 189 -1.80 -11.24 -4.78
N ILE A 190 -2.01 -11.45 -3.50
CA ILE A 190 -1.89 -12.75 -2.88
C ILE A 190 -3.27 -13.17 -2.41
N PRO A 191 -3.80 -14.31 -2.90
CA PRO A 191 -5.08 -14.80 -2.43
C PRO A 191 -5.10 -14.97 -0.92
N ALA A 192 -6.13 -14.46 -0.26
CA ALA A 192 -6.26 -14.50 1.20
C ALA A 192 -6.35 -15.94 1.76
N PHE A 193 -6.76 -16.90 0.93
CA PHE A 193 -7.03 -18.28 1.33
C PHE A 193 -5.91 -19.25 0.95
N GLU A 194 -5.16 -18.95 -0.10
CA GLU A 194 -4.05 -19.74 -0.62
C GLU A 194 -2.85 -18.83 -0.89
N PRO A 195 -2.09 -18.48 0.14
CA PRO A 195 -0.98 -17.55 0.00
C PRO A 195 0.16 -18.20 -0.80
N ASP A 196 0.16 -17.98 -2.10
CA ASP A 196 1.28 -18.30 -2.97
C ASP A 196 2.27 -17.14 -3.02
N MET A 197 3.10 -17.10 -1.99
CA MET A 197 4.16 -16.09 -1.88
C MET A 197 5.22 -16.26 -2.98
N GLY A 198 5.42 -17.46 -3.49
CA GLY A 198 6.39 -17.73 -4.55
C GLY A 198 6.07 -16.97 -5.82
N THR A 199 4.79 -16.95 -6.21
CA THR A 199 4.35 -16.20 -7.39
C THR A 199 4.52 -14.69 -7.19
N ALA A 200 4.24 -14.14 -6.00
CA ALA A 200 4.46 -12.72 -5.72
C ALA A 200 5.94 -12.34 -5.77
N VAL A 201 6.82 -13.18 -5.22
CA VAL A 201 8.28 -12.97 -5.24
C VAL A 201 8.81 -12.83 -6.68
N ILE A 202 8.31 -13.62 -7.62
CA ILE A 202 8.74 -13.53 -9.03
C ILE A 202 7.97 -12.47 -9.82
N ALA A 203 6.70 -12.17 -9.47
CA ALA A 203 5.88 -11.20 -10.17
C ALA A 203 6.39 -9.77 -10.00
N ILE A 204 6.85 -9.38 -8.80
CA ILE A 204 7.38 -8.04 -8.53
C ILE A 204 8.47 -7.66 -9.54
N PRO A 205 9.61 -8.37 -9.64
CA PRO A 205 10.66 -8.00 -10.57
C PRO A 205 10.23 -8.12 -12.03
N LYS A 206 9.36 -9.07 -12.39
CA LYS A 206 8.88 -9.22 -13.77
C LYS A 206 7.98 -8.07 -14.21
N ILE A 207 7.10 -7.59 -13.35
CA ILE A 207 6.25 -6.43 -13.60
C ILE A 207 7.09 -5.17 -13.71
N LYS A 208 8.04 -4.97 -12.80
CA LYS A 208 8.95 -3.82 -12.84
C LYS A 208 9.81 -3.81 -14.10
N GLU A 209 10.36 -4.95 -14.51
CA GLU A 209 11.14 -5.06 -15.74
C GLU A 209 10.30 -4.79 -17.00
N LYS A 210 9.01 -5.20 -17.03
CA LYS A 210 8.16 -5.03 -18.21
C LYS A 210 7.55 -3.63 -18.30
N TYR A 211 7.06 -3.07 -17.19
CA TYR A 211 6.23 -1.87 -17.20
C TYR A 211 6.87 -0.65 -16.52
N GLY A 212 7.86 -0.86 -15.66
CA GLY A 212 8.49 0.20 -14.88
C GLY A 212 7.59 0.87 -13.84
N HIS A 213 6.39 0.32 -13.55
CA HIS A 213 5.47 0.85 -12.56
C HIS A 213 5.89 0.49 -11.13
N PRO A 214 5.65 1.37 -10.14
CA PRO A 214 5.79 1.01 -8.74
C PRO A 214 4.93 -0.22 -8.42
N THR A 215 5.57 -1.23 -7.86
CA THR A 215 4.96 -2.54 -7.61
C THR A 215 5.11 -2.91 -6.15
N GLY A 216 4.11 -3.52 -5.55
CA GLY A 216 4.08 -3.96 -4.18
C GLY A 216 2.94 -4.94 -3.93
N LEU A 217 2.51 -5.07 -2.69
CA LEU A 217 1.40 -5.97 -2.33
C LEU A 217 0.92 -5.78 -0.89
N GLY A 218 -0.24 -6.38 -0.59
CA GLY A 218 -0.81 -6.48 0.75
C GLY A 218 -0.21 -7.63 1.56
N THR A 219 0.91 -7.43 2.24
CA THR A 219 1.56 -8.46 3.08
C THR A 219 0.78 -8.74 4.38
N GLY A 220 0.00 -7.78 4.86
CA GLY A 220 -0.80 -7.92 6.08
C GLY A 220 -1.75 -9.10 6.05
N ASN A 221 -2.39 -9.34 4.92
CA ASN A 221 -3.36 -10.41 4.74
C ASN A 221 -2.73 -11.81 4.71
N VAL A 222 -1.53 -11.96 4.17
CA VAL A 222 -0.87 -13.24 3.97
C VAL A 222 -0.61 -13.94 5.30
N VAL A 223 0.08 -13.28 6.20
CA VAL A 223 0.48 -13.90 7.49
C VAL A 223 -0.72 -14.15 8.39
N THR A 224 -1.72 -13.26 8.39
CA THR A 224 -2.91 -13.44 9.22
C THR A 224 -3.81 -14.57 8.74
N THR A 225 -3.76 -14.93 7.47
CA THR A 225 -4.56 -16.02 6.89
C THR A 225 -3.89 -17.38 6.92
N MET A 226 -2.56 -17.46 7.04
CA MET A 226 -1.83 -18.72 7.12
C MET A 226 -2.27 -19.58 8.31
N GLY A 227 -2.99 -20.67 8.02
CA GLY A 227 -3.49 -21.61 9.04
C GLY A 227 -2.37 -22.23 9.85
N TRP A 228 -1.25 -22.59 9.20
CA TRP A 228 -0.08 -23.14 9.86
C TRP A 228 0.53 -22.20 10.91
N VAL A 229 0.69 -20.91 10.57
CA VAL A 229 1.20 -19.89 11.52
C VAL A 229 0.26 -19.73 12.70
N LYS A 230 -1.05 -19.72 12.44
CA LYS A 230 -2.06 -19.59 13.50
C LYS A 230 -2.09 -20.79 14.44
N ALA A 231 -1.88 -21.98 13.91
CA ALA A 231 -1.93 -23.22 14.69
C ALA A 231 -0.70 -23.45 15.58
N HIS A 232 0.47 -22.95 15.17
CA HIS A 232 1.74 -23.29 15.81
C HIS A 232 2.39 -22.14 16.58
N PHE A 233 2.00 -20.89 16.33
CA PHE A 233 2.62 -19.72 16.96
C PHE A 233 1.61 -18.83 17.67
N ALA A 234 1.95 -18.44 18.89
CA ALA A 234 1.20 -17.43 19.63
C ALA A 234 1.21 -16.07 18.89
N LYS A 235 0.24 -15.21 19.19
CA LYS A 235 -0.02 -13.98 18.43
C LYS A 235 1.21 -13.06 18.36
N GLU A 236 1.94 -12.94 19.45
CA GLU A 236 3.15 -12.12 19.60
C GLU A 236 4.29 -12.55 18.66
N PHE A 237 4.42 -13.85 18.38
CA PHE A 237 5.46 -14.38 17.49
C PHE A 237 5.11 -14.27 16.01
N ARG A 238 3.83 -14.02 15.68
CA ARG A 238 3.40 -13.86 14.28
C ARG A 238 3.93 -12.59 13.62
N LEU A 239 4.34 -11.61 14.44
CA LEU A 239 4.97 -10.37 13.96
C LEU A 239 6.32 -10.65 13.27
N GLY A 240 7.11 -11.61 13.77
CA GLY A 240 8.34 -12.04 13.13
C GLY A 240 8.12 -12.60 11.72
N THR A 241 7.05 -13.38 11.49
CA THR A 241 6.72 -13.89 10.15
C THR A 241 6.32 -12.77 9.19
N ARG A 242 5.65 -11.74 9.67
CA ARG A 242 5.27 -10.56 8.87
C ARG A 242 6.49 -9.74 8.48
N THR A 243 7.38 -9.43 9.42
CA THR A 243 8.61 -8.69 9.12
C THR A 243 9.50 -9.44 8.13
N ALA A 244 9.61 -10.77 8.26
CA ALA A 244 10.30 -11.62 7.31
C ALA A 244 9.67 -11.57 5.91
N THR A 245 8.33 -11.61 5.82
CA THR A 245 7.61 -11.46 4.55
C THR A 245 7.90 -10.11 3.91
N ASN A 246 7.82 -9.02 4.66
CA ASN A 246 8.14 -7.69 4.16
C ASN A 246 9.57 -7.62 3.61
N ALA A 247 10.54 -8.15 4.37
CA ALA A 247 11.95 -8.16 3.97
C ALA A 247 12.18 -8.88 2.63
N VAL A 248 11.54 -10.04 2.43
CA VAL A 248 11.61 -10.76 1.15
C VAL A 248 11.07 -9.90 0.01
N MET A 249 9.91 -9.26 0.19
CA MET A 249 9.32 -8.43 -0.87
C MET A 249 10.16 -7.19 -1.19
N GLN A 250 10.73 -6.52 -0.19
CA GLN A 250 11.67 -5.41 -0.39
C GLN A 250 12.90 -5.84 -1.18
N THR A 251 13.49 -6.99 -0.84
CA THR A 251 14.72 -7.47 -1.50
C THR A 251 14.51 -7.84 -2.96
N VAL A 252 13.29 -8.18 -3.38
CA VAL A 252 12.97 -8.41 -4.79
C VAL A 252 12.46 -7.16 -5.52
N GLY A 253 12.41 -6.00 -4.83
CA GLY A 253 12.18 -4.70 -5.42
C GLY A 253 10.79 -4.12 -5.21
N ALA A 254 10.03 -4.55 -4.21
CA ALA A 254 8.77 -3.89 -3.84
C ALA A 254 9.01 -2.42 -3.49
N ASN A 255 8.19 -1.53 -4.02
CA ASN A 255 8.24 -0.08 -3.74
C ASN A 255 7.27 0.32 -2.62
N TRP A 256 6.30 -0.51 -2.30
CA TRP A 256 5.30 -0.27 -1.26
C TRP A 256 4.79 -1.59 -0.68
N LEU A 257 4.35 -1.54 0.58
CA LEU A 257 3.81 -2.69 1.31
C LEU A 257 2.60 -2.26 2.13
N MET A 258 1.44 -2.87 1.88
CA MET A 258 0.28 -2.73 2.75
C MET A 258 0.44 -3.73 3.90
N PHE A 259 0.92 -3.25 5.05
CA PHE A 259 1.33 -4.10 6.16
C PHE A 259 0.21 -4.51 7.11
N GLY A 260 -0.99 -3.97 6.91
CA GLY A 260 -2.16 -4.23 7.75
C GLY A 260 -2.34 -3.20 8.86
N PRO A 261 -2.83 -3.59 10.05
CA PRO A 261 -3.25 -2.66 11.10
C PRO A 261 -2.14 -1.72 11.59
N VAL A 262 -2.45 -0.42 11.72
CA VAL A 262 -1.52 0.62 12.22
C VAL A 262 -0.95 0.33 13.62
N GLU A 263 -1.60 -0.50 14.42
CA GLU A 263 -1.10 -0.97 15.72
C GLU A 263 0.22 -1.72 15.64
N GLN A 264 0.60 -2.19 14.44
CA GLN A 264 1.82 -2.96 14.23
C GLN A 264 2.99 -2.12 13.74
N SER A 265 2.81 -0.82 13.61
CA SER A 265 3.81 0.11 13.11
C SER A 265 5.14 0.05 13.87
N ASP A 266 5.13 -0.13 15.21
CA ASP A 266 6.35 -0.25 16.05
C ASP A 266 7.29 -1.37 15.59
N TYR A 267 6.76 -2.42 14.99
CA TYR A 267 7.55 -3.57 14.50
C TYR A 267 7.90 -3.43 13.03
N VAL A 268 7.00 -2.84 12.24
CA VAL A 268 7.16 -2.81 10.79
C VAL A 268 8.09 -1.70 10.34
N PHE A 269 7.98 -0.49 10.88
CA PHE A 269 8.82 0.64 10.47
C PHE A 269 10.31 0.39 10.66
N PRO A 270 10.81 -0.02 11.85
CA PRO A 270 12.23 -0.28 12.02
C PRO A 270 12.72 -1.45 11.17
N ALA A 271 11.92 -2.50 11.00
CA ALA A 271 12.29 -3.63 10.15
C ALA A 271 12.42 -3.23 8.67
N VAL A 272 11.48 -2.44 8.16
CA VAL A 272 11.51 -1.95 6.78
C VAL A 272 12.67 -0.98 6.57
N ALA A 273 12.94 -0.08 7.52
CA ALA A 273 14.06 0.85 7.46
C ALA A 273 15.41 0.13 7.36
N ILE A 274 15.62 -0.91 8.17
CA ILE A 274 16.85 -1.72 8.14
C ILE A 274 17.02 -2.40 6.77
N VAL A 275 15.95 -2.98 6.23
CA VAL A 275 16.02 -3.65 4.92
C VAL A 275 16.27 -2.64 3.80
N ASP A 276 15.62 -1.48 3.81
CA ASP A 276 15.87 -0.40 2.84
C ASP A 276 17.33 0.06 2.86
N THR A 277 17.95 0.08 4.04
CA THR A 277 19.39 0.41 4.16
C THR A 277 20.28 -0.66 3.51
N TYR A 278 19.97 -1.95 3.72
CA TYR A 278 20.73 -3.02 3.06
C TYR A 278 20.51 -2.99 1.54
N VAL A 279 19.28 -2.69 1.09
CA VAL A 279 18.96 -2.53 -0.32
C VAL A 279 19.75 -1.37 -0.91
N ALA A 280 19.75 -0.19 -0.27
CA ALA A 280 20.47 0.99 -0.75
C ALA A 280 21.99 0.74 -0.80
N ALA A 281 22.58 0.12 0.22
CA ALA A 281 23.99 -0.22 0.24
C ALA A 281 24.39 -1.17 -0.92
N ALA A 282 23.60 -2.23 -1.11
CA ALA A 282 23.86 -3.17 -2.21
C ALA A 282 23.67 -2.55 -3.59
N MET A 283 22.71 -1.64 -3.76
CA MET A 283 22.46 -0.95 -5.02
C MET A 283 23.50 0.13 -5.29
N GLY A 284 24.16 0.66 -4.26
CA GLY A 284 25.32 1.54 -4.39
C GLY A 284 26.46 0.93 -5.20
N GLU A 285 26.71 -0.38 -5.04
CA GLU A 285 27.68 -1.14 -5.84
C GLU A 285 27.30 -1.19 -7.35
N LEU A 286 26.03 -0.93 -7.67
CA LEU A 286 25.53 -0.85 -9.06
C LEU A 286 25.35 0.59 -9.54
N GLY A 287 25.88 1.58 -8.80
CA GLY A 287 25.82 3.00 -9.12
C GLY A 287 24.45 3.64 -8.89
N ILE A 288 23.62 3.07 -8.03
CA ILE A 288 22.31 3.62 -7.63
C ILE A 288 22.43 4.13 -6.20
N THR A 289 22.08 5.40 -5.98
CA THR A 289 22.14 6.06 -4.68
C THR A 289 20.79 6.61 -4.27
N PRO A 290 20.52 6.73 -2.97
CA PRO A 290 19.30 7.37 -2.48
C PRO A 290 19.12 8.78 -3.02
N LEU A 291 17.89 9.14 -3.37
CA LEU A 291 17.54 10.42 -4.00
C LEU A 291 17.36 11.59 -3.03
N HIS A 292 17.34 11.32 -1.71
CA HIS A 292 17.21 12.37 -0.67
C HIS A 292 17.84 11.94 0.65
N ASP A 293 18.21 12.93 1.46
CA ASP A 293 18.89 12.79 2.74
C ASP A 293 18.07 12.15 3.87
N GLN A 294 16.74 12.12 3.73
CA GLN A 294 15.84 11.46 4.69
C GLN A 294 15.70 9.95 4.45
N HIS A 295 16.42 9.39 3.47
CA HIS A 295 16.41 7.95 3.24
C HIS A 295 16.94 7.19 4.47
N PRO A 296 16.34 6.03 4.87
CA PRO A 296 16.80 5.24 6.02
C PRO A 296 18.30 4.98 6.03
N ALA A 297 18.92 4.78 4.86
CA ALA A 297 20.37 4.58 4.73
C ALA A 297 21.21 5.72 5.29
N TYR A 298 20.69 6.94 5.31
CA TYR A 298 21.38 8.09 5.88
C TYR A 298 20.88 8.42 7.28
N LYS A 299 19.64 8.07 7.61
CA LYS A 299 18.99 8.51 8.84
C LYS A 299 19.28 7.62 10.05
N ILE A 300 19.39 6.30 9.84
CA ILE A 300 19.53 5.35 10.96
C ILE A 300 20.98 4.92 11.23
N PHE A 301 21.93 5.31 10.40
CA PHE A 301 23.37 4.97 10.57
C PHE A 301 24.28 6.19 10.73
N LEU A 302 23.73 7.35 10.98
CA LEU A 302 24.49 8.57 11.27
C LEU A 302 24.57 8.82 12.78
#